data_f53847ba800b57ee85a729a8f6760341
#
_entry.id   f53847ba800b57ee85a729a8f6760341
#
_cell.length_a   1.000
_cell.length_b   1.000
_cell.length_c   1.000
_cell.angle_alpha   90.00
_cell.angle_beta   90.00
_cell.angle_gamma   90.00
#
_symmetry.space_group_name_H-M   'P 1'
#
loop_
_entity.id
_entity.type
_entity.pdbx_description
1 polymer ?
#
loop_
_entity_poly.entity_id
_entity_poly.type
_entity_poly.pdbx_seq_one_letter_code
_entity_poly.pdbx_strand_id
1 'polypeptide(L)'
;MLKKLSVHIRGFEKDAIKAPLFIGIEAVCELFLPLLMAGIIDDGINGDGGMAYIWKAGLGMLALSVLSLYCGMTAAKSSAVASQGLGRNLRSEMFSKIQDFSFADIDRFSSASLITRLTNDVNTIQLTTMMCLRMLVRAPVQLISALVVCLVMNARLTLVIVVVIPVMCLLLWLIMRSCEKLFTRFQEKIDGLNNTVQENLIGIRVVKAFVRANHERAKFKKSNDELRDAGLAAVMRVILISPVMMLAMYASILGVMWFGGGFVARGELLPGELYAFFSYIVQVLMSVLMVGVCLLMLTRAVACAKRVVEVLEAEPDIADSPESRGRALPESRGKVEFRGVNFKYSASGSGDDVLHGIDLTVEPGQFVAVVGGTGTGKSTLVNLIPRFYDVTQGQVLVDGLDVRDYPLAELRSRIGMVLQTNVLFSGTVRENLLWGRADATEAELVQAAKNAQAYDFIMAMPQGFDTRLDQGGVNVSGGQKQRLCIARAMLRHPAILILDDSTSAVDSATEAEIRRSFSENLKDTTVIIIAQRISSVRYADKIVVLDDDHIAAEGTHEELMQTSDIYREIYQSQQEGAIDNG
;
A
#
# COMPACT_ATOMS: atom_id res chain seq x y z
N MET A 1 -13.61 11.59 -9.42
CA MET A 1 -12.86 10.88 -8.38
C MET A 1 -13.71 10.56 -7.17
N LEU A 2 -14.27 11.53 -6.42
CA LEU A 2 -15.17 11.25 -5.27
C LEU A 2 -16.36 10.38 -5.66
N LYS A 3 -16.95 10.57 -6.84
CA LYS A 3 -18.02 9.72 -7.37
C LYS A 3 -17.57 8.26 -7.60
N LYS A 4 -16.30 8.03 -7.96
CA LYS A 4 -15.74 6.68 -8.11
C LYS A 4 -15.58 5.98 -6.76
N LEU A 5 -15.12 6.71 -5.74
CA LEU A 5 -15.01 6.17 -4.37
C LEU A 5 -16.35 5.96 -3.70
N SER A 6 -17.39 6.76 -4.02
CA SER A 6 -18.73 6.59 -3.43
C SER A 6 -19.40 5.27 -3.79
N VAL A 7 -19.02 4.63 -4.91
CA VAL A 7 -19.50 3.29 -5.28
C VAL A 7 -19.09 2.25 -4.23
N HIS A 8 -17.95 2.46 -3.55
CA HIS A 8 -17.41 1.52 -2.56
C HIS A 8 -18.07 1.66 -1.17
N ILE A 9 -19.03 2.60 -1.01
CA ILE A 9 -19.90 2.69 0.19
C ILE A 9 -21.00 1.60 0.16
N ARG A 10 -21.08 0.80 -0.88
CA ARG A 10 -22.09 -0.27 -1.00
C ARG A 10 -22.20 -1.11 0.27
N GLY A 11 -23.47 -1.31 0.71
CA GLY A 11 -23.81 -2.00 1.95
C GLY A 11 -23.84 -1.11 3.19
N PHE A 12 -23.37 0.15 3.09
CA PHE A 12 -23.30 1.12 4.19
C PHE A 12 -23.97 2.46 3.84
N GLU A 13 -24.77 2.52 2.76
CA GLU A 13 -25.43 3.73 2.26
C GLU A 13 -26.39 4.31 3.30
N LYS A 14 -27.11 3.43 4.02
CA LYS A 14 -28.06 3.85 5.07
C LYS A 14 -27.35 4.61 6.19
N ASP A 15 -26.19 4.14 6.59
CA ASP A 15 -25.40 4.80 7.63
C ASP A 15 -24.73 6.08 7.12
N ALA A 16 -24.29 6.11 5.87
CA ALA A 16 -23.75 7.29 5.21
C ALA A 16 -24.79 8.43 5.09
N ILE A 17 -26.09 8.11 4.99
CA ILE A 17 -27.19 9.09 4.96
C ILE A 17 -27.65 9.45 6.37
N LYS A 18 -27.71 8.48 7.29
CA LYS A 18 -28.11 8.72 8.68
C LYS A 18 -27.18 9.68 9.40
N ALA A 19 -25.86 9.53 9.22
CA ALA A 19 -24.88 10.35 9.92
C ALA A 19 -25.10 11.86 9.68
N PRO A 20 -25.14 12.38 8.43
CA PRO A 20 -25.41 13.80 8.17
C PRO A 20 -26.79 14.25 8.64
N LEU A 21 -27.82 13.39 8.56
CA LEU A 21 -29.17 13.72 9.00
C LEU A 21 -29.21 13.97 10.51
N PHE A 22 -28.70 13.04 11.30
CA PHE A 22 -28.72 13.14 12.76
C PHE A 22 -27.80 14.24 13.28
N ILE A 23 -26.64 14.49 12.64
CA ILE A 23 -25.77 15.61 13.01
C ILE A 23 -26.41 16.96 12.68
N GLY A 24 -27.20 17.04 11.61
CA GLY A 24 -28.00 18.22 11.28
C GLY A 24 -29.07 18.50 12.34
N ILE A 25 -29.80 17.47 12.78
CA ILE A 25 -30.79 17.58 13.85
C ILE A 25 -30.12 18.02 15.18
N GLU A 26 -28.97 17.42 15.53
CA GLU A 26 -28.16 17.82 16.70
C GLU A 26 -27.80 19.29 16.65
N ALA A 27 -27.28 19.79 15.51
CA ALA A 27 -26.92 21.19 15.35
C ALA A 27 -28.11 22.14 15.49
N VAL A 28 -29.28 21.73 15.02
CA VAL A 28 -30.54 22.49 15.21
C VAL A 28 -31.00 22.48 16.69
N CYS A 29 -30.91 21.34 17.37
CA CYS A 29 -31.24 21.25 18.80
C CYS A 29 -30.36 22.20 19.64
N GLU A 30 -29.06 22.23 19.37
CA GLU A 30 -28.10 23.11 20.04
C GLU A 30 -28.41 24.60 19.82
N LEU A 31 -29.03 24.95 18.70
CA LEU A 31 -29.42 26.32 18.39
C LEU A 31 -30.53 26.86 19.35
N PHE A 32 -31.43 25.99 19.80
CA PHE A 32 -32.53 26.39 20.69
C PHE A 32 -32.10 26.57 22.16
N LEU A 33 -30.96 26.01 22.58
CA LEU A 33 -30.51 26.12 23.97
C LEU A 33 -30.25 27.56 24.40
N PRO A 34 -29.53 28.43 23.63
CA PRO A 34 -29.37 29.83 23.98
C PRO A 34 -30.70 30.63 23.99
N LEU A 35 -31.67 30.27 23.10
CA LEU A 35 -32.98 30.90 23.07
C LEU A 35 -33.80 30.59 24.31
N LEU A 36 -33.83 29.34 24.76
CA LEU A 36 -34.49 28.95 26.00
C LEU A 36 -33.83 29.61 27.23
N MET A 37 -32.49 29.74 27.21
CA MET A 37 -31.79 30.44 28.27
C MET A 37 -32.12 31.94 28.29
N ALA A 38 -32.26 32.57 27.11
CA ALA A 38 -32.73 33.94 27.00
C ALA A 38 -34.13 34.11 27.65
N GLY A 39 -35.06 33.19 27.30
CA GLY A 39 -36.41 33.21 27.94
C GLY A 39 -36.37 33.02 29.45
N ILE A 40 -35.47 32.17 29.98
CA ILE A 40 -35.29 32.04 31.45
C ILE A 40 -34.88 33.38 32.07
N ILE A 41 -33.98 34.12 31.42
CA ILE A 41 -33.51 35.42 31.93
C ILE A 41 -34.61 36.48 31.81
N ASP A 42 -35.24 36.56 30.64
CA ASP A 42 -36.15 37.64 30.32
C ASP A 42 -37.55 37.45 30.96
N ASP A 43 -38.16 36.27 30.75
CA ASP A 43 -39.51 35.97 31.23
C ASP A 43 -39.52 35.37 32.63
N GLY A 44 -38.48 34.55 32.96
CA GLY A 44 -38.42 33.84 34.24
C GLY A 44 -37.88 34.68 35.40
N ILE A 45 -36.76 35.41 35.17
CA ILE A 45 -36.07 36.19 36.21
C ILE A 45 -36.54 37.63 36.21
N ASN A 46 -36.58 38.28 35.06
CA ASN A 46 -36.90 39.69 34.91
C ASN A 46 -38.40 39.95 34.66
N GLY A 47 -39.17 38.95 34.23
CA GLY A 47 -40.59 39.02 33.92
C GLY A 47 -41.47 38.37 34.99
N ASP A 48 -42.78 38.28 34.69
CA ASP A 48 -43.82 37.77 35.63
C ASP A 48 -43.91 36.24 35.67
N GLY A 49 -43.10 35.50 34.83
CA GLY A 49 -43.18 34.05 34.72
C GLY A 49 -42.68 33.28 35.94
N GLY A 50 -41.79 33.88 36.71
CA GLY A 50 -41.28 33.38 37.98
C GLY A 50 -40.68 31.94 37.87
N MET A 51 -40.67 31.26 39.04
CA MET A 51 -40.06 29.93 39.14
C MET A 51 -40.74 28.86 38.25
N ALA A 52 -42.05 29.00 37.96
CA ALA A 52 -42.79 28.06 37.13
C ALA A 52 -42.32 28.07 35.66
N TYR A 53 -41.98 29.25 35.11
CA TYR A 53 -41.41 29.39 33.79
C TYR A 53 -39.98 28.81 33.72
N ILE A 54 -39.15 29.10 34.74
CA ILE A 54 -37.78 28.59 34.85
C ILE A 54 -37.78 27.05 34.83
N TRP A 55 -38.67 26.41 35.61
CA TRP A 55 -38.80 24.96 35.60
C TRP A 55 -39.22 24.40 34.24
N LYS A 56 -40.19 25.03 33.57
CA LYS A 56 -40.65 24.59 32.22
C LYS A 56 -39.55 24.74 31.18
N ALA A 57 -38.86 25.87 31.11
CA ALA A 57 -37.78 26.12 30.19
C ALA A 57 -36.56 25.25 30.50
N GLY A 58 -36.21 25.05 31.78
CA GLY A 58 -35.16 24.16 32.22
C GLY A 58 -35.41 22.70 31.85
N LEU A 59 -36.65 22.21 32.01
CA LEU A 59 -37.03 20.87 31.55
C LEU A 59 -36.94 20.74 30.02
N GLY A 60 -37.37 21.81 29.31
CA GLY A 60 -37.21 21.89 27.85
C GLY A 60 -35.74 21.82 27.40
N MET A 61 -34.86 22.57 28.08
CA MET A 61 -33.41 22.49 27.81
C MET A 61 -32.85 21.08 28.07
N LEU A 62 -33.26 20.42 29.15
CA LEU A 62 -32.87 19.07 29.48
C LEU A 62 -33.32 18.07 28.38
N ALA A 63 -34.59 18.18 27.95
CA ALA A 63 -35.15 17.33 26.90
C ALA A 63 -34.40 17.52 25.56
N LEU A 64 -34.12 18.78 25.19
CA LEU A 64 -33.32 19.08 23.98
C LEU A 64 -31.88 18.56 24.10
N SER A 65 -31.26 18.68 25.28
CA SER A 65 -29.90 18.14 25.49
C SER A 65 -29.85 16.62 25.40
N VAL A 66 -30.86 15.90 25.92
CA VAL A 66 -30.98 14.44 25.79
C VAL A 66 -31.21 14.05 24.32
N LEU A 67 -32.06 14.78 23.59
CA LEU A 67 -32.28 14.57 22.17
C LEU A 67 -31.00 14.80 21.36
N SER A 68 -30.30 15.91 21.64
CA SER A 68 -29.00 16.24 21.01
C SER A 68 -27.97 15.15 21.28
N LEU A 69 -27.86 14.64 22.51
CA LEU A 69 -26.99 13.54 22.88
C LEU A 69 -27.32 12.26 22.05
N TYR A 70 -28.60 11.90 21.98
CA TYR A 70 -29.04 10.74 21.18
C TYR A 70 -28.69 10.89 19.69
N CYS A 71 -28.96 12.07 19.13
CA CYS A 71 -28.63 12.38 17.73
C CYS A 71 -27.11 12.34 17.48
N GLY A 72 -26.32 12.94 18.37
CA GLY A 72 -24.85 12.92 18.29
C GLY A 72 -24.25 11.53 18.38
N MET A 73 -24.75 10.71 19.31
CA MET A 73 -24.32 9.31 19.43
C MET A 73 -24.67 8.50 18.17
N THR A 74 -25.89 8.68 17.64
CA THR A 74 -26.35 7.99 16.43
C THR A 74 -25.54 8.43 15.21
N ALA A 75 -25.29 9.74 15.05
CA ALA A 75 -24.46 10.28 13.98
C ALA A 75 -23.01 9.77 14.07
N ALA A 76 -22.44 9.74 15.28
CA ALA A 76 -21.08 9.22 15.52
C ALA A 76 -20.98 7.73 15.15
N LYS A 77 -21.93 6.91 15.60
CA LYS A 77 -21.99 5.48 15.27
C LYS A 77 -22.14 5.27 13.77
N SER A 78 -23.11 5.92 13.13
CA SER A 78 -23.36 5.74 11.69
C SER A 78 -22.20 6.24 10.83
N SER A 79 -21.56 7.36 11.18
CA SER A 79 -20.37 7.84 10.46
C SER A 79 -19.19 6.87 10.61
N ALA A 80 -19.00 6.27 11.78
CA ALA A 80 -17.96 5.27 12.01
C ALA A 80 -18.23 4.00 11.19
N VAL A 81 -19.46 3.47 11.22
CA VAL A 81 -19.84 2.28 10.44
C VAL A 81 -19.66 2.52 8.95
N ALA A 82 -20.15 3.65 8.42
CA ALA A 82 -20.01 3.98 7.00
C ALA A 82 -18.56 4.14 6.55
N SER A 83 -17.73 4.82 7.34
CA SER A 83 -16.32 5.05 7.01
C SER A 83 -15.49 3.76 7.11
N GLN A 84 -15.73 2.93 8.15
CA GLN A 84 -15.06 1.63 8.30
C GLN A 84 -15.48 0.68 7.18
N GLY A 85 -16.76 0.68 6.81
CA GLY A 85 -17.29 -0.09 5.70
C GLY A 85 -16.64 0.29 4.36
N LEU A 86 -16.50 1.59 4.09
CA LEU A 86 -15.77 2.10 2.93
C LEU A 86 -14.32 1.59 2.90
N GLY A 87 -13.61 1.71 4.03
CA GLY A 87 -12.23 1.25 4.12
C GLY A 87 -12.06 -0.24 3.91
N ARG A 88 -12.99 -1.05 4.46
CA ARG A 88 -13.05 -2.50 4.21
C ARG A 88 -13.20 -2.82 2.73
N ASN A 89 -14.18 -2.20 2.07
CA ASN A 89 -14.47 -2.48 0.67
C ASN A 89 -13.31 -2.06 -0.25
N LEU A 90 -12.72 -0.88 -0.01
CA LEU A 90 -11.54 -0.42 -0.76
C LEU A 90 -10.36 -1.39 -0.63
N ARG A 91 -10.04 -1.83 0.60
CA ARG A 91 -8.94 -2.79 0.81
C ARG A 91 -9.21 -4.13 0.12
N SER A 92 -10.44 -4.65 0.22
CA SER A 92 -10.82 -5.90 -0.40
C SER A 92 -10.69 -5.85 -1.92
N GLU A 93 -11.19 -4.78 -2.54
CA GLU A 93 -11.15 -4.63 -4.00
C GLU A 93 -9.73 -4.35 -4.52
N MET A 94 -8.98 -3.48 -3.83
CA MET A 94 -7.57 -3.26 -4.17
C MET A 94 -6.75 -4.54 -4.03
N PHE A 95 -6.96 -5.31 -2.96
CA PHE A 95 -6.23 -6.56 -2.77
C PHE A 95 -6.57 -7.58 -3.88
N SER A 96 -7.85 -7.72 -4.23
CA SER A 96 -8.26 -8.56 -5.36
C SER A 96 -7.60 -8.10 -6.66
N LYS A 97 -7.61 -6.79 -6.93
CA LYS A 97 -6.99 -6.22 -8.14
C LYS A 97 -5.48 -6.47 -8.22
N ILE A 98 -4.78 -6.35 -7.08
CA ILE A 98 -3.33 -6.61 -6.99
C ILE A 98 -3.01 -8.08 -7.28
N GLN A 99 -3.91 -9.03 -6.94
CA GLN A 99 -3.71 -10.45 -7.28
C GLN A 99 -3.76 -10.71 -8.80
N ASP A 100 -4.44 -9.84 -9.55
CA ASP A 100 -4.55 -9.93 -11.01
C ASP A 100 -3.38 -9.24 -11.73
N PHE A 101 -2.52 -8.49 -11.02
CA PHE A 101 -1.40 -7.74 -11.60
C PHE A 101 -0.32 -8.68 -12.17
N SER A 102 0.26 -8.27 -13.29
CA SER A 102 1.47 -8.85 -13.84
C SER A 102 2.71 -8.45 -13.02
N PHE A 103 3.84 -9.10 -13.28
CA PHE A 103 5.11 -8.67 -12.67
C PHE A 103 5.48 -7.24 -13.09
N ALA A 104 5.23 -6.86 -14.34
CA ALA A 104 5.46 -5.50 -14.84
C ALA A 104 4.64 -4.47 -14.06
N ASP A 105 3.38 -4.78 -13.73
CA ASP A 105 2.53 -3.91 -12.91
C ASP A 105 3.09 -3.77 -11.48
N ILE A 106 3.53 -4.88 -10.87
CA ILE A 106 4.13 -4.86 -9.53
C ILE A 106 5.43 -4.05 -9.52
N ASP A 107 6.25 -4.16 -10.55
CA ASP A 107 7.48 -3.37 -10.70
C ASP A 107 7.15 -1.87 -10.87
N ARG A 108 6.13 -1.52 -11.65
CA ARG A 108 5.64 -0.16 -11.86
C ARG A 108 5.17 0.49 -10.56
N PHE A 109 4.37 -0.21 -9.76
CA PHE A 109 3.80 0.33 -8.52
C PHE A 109 4.75 0.20 -7.32
N SER A 110 5.64 -0.73 -7.31
CA SER A 110 6.46 -1.25 -6.21
C SER A 110 5.64 -1.80 -5.01
N SER A 111 6.09 -2.89 -4.42
CA SER A 111 5.41 -3.54 -3.28
C SER A 111 5.26 -2.61 -2.07
N ALA A 112 6.28 -1.78 -1.78
CA ALA A 112 6.24 -0.81 -0.68
C ALA A 112 5.16 0.27 -0.89
N SER A 113 4.99 0.75 -2.13
CA SER A 113 3.95 1.71 -2.48
C SER A 113 2.55 1.08 -2.38
N LEU A 114 2.36 -0.15 -2.85
CA LEU A 114 1.08 -0.87 -2.76
C LEU A 114 0.67 -1.09 -1.29
N ILE A 115 1.60 -1.47 -0.41
CA ILE A 115 1.34 -1.59 1.02
C ILE A 115 0.90 -0.24 1.61
N THR A 116 1.59 0.85 1.28
CA THR A 116 1.24 2.19 1.76
C THR A 116 -0.16 2.61 1.29
N ARG A 117 -0.53 2.30 0.03
CA ARG A 117 -1.85 2.59 -0.53
C ARG A 117 -2.96 1.78 0.16
N LEU A 118 -2.72 0.47 0.42
CA LEU A 118 -3.67 -0.40 1.13
C LEU A 118 -3.87 -0.03 2.60
N THR A 119 -2.86 0.56 3.24
CA THR A 119 -2.87 0.89 4.67
C THR A 119 -3.11 2.38 4.92
N ASN A 120 -2.09 3.20 4.76
CA ASN A 120 -2.11 4.61 5.15
C ASN A 120 -3.06 5.46 4.30
N ASP A 121 -3.08 5.24 2.96
CA ASP A 121 -3.94 6.02 2.08
C ASP A 121 -5.42 5.70 2.31
N VAL A 122 -5.77 4.41 2.42
CA VAL A 122 -7.14 4.00 2.73
C VAL A 122 -7.55 4.49 4.12
N ASN A 123 -6.67 4.44 5.14
CA ASN A 123 -6.96 4.98 6.47
C ASN A 123 -7.21 6.49 6.43
N THR A 124 -6.44 7.24 5.64
CA THR A 124 -6.63 8.69 5.47
C THR A 124 -7.98 9.00 4.82
N ILE A 125 -8.36 8.27 3.77
CA ILE A 125 -9.68 8.38 3.11
C ILE A 125 -10.79 8.07 4.12
N GLN A 126 -10.65 6.99 4.86
CA GLN A 126 -11.62 6.52 5.86
C GLN A 126 -11.85 7.56 6.97
N LEU A 127 -10.76 8.07 7.60
CA LEU A 127 -10.86 9.09 8.64
C LEU A 127 -11.46 10.39 8.11
N THR A 128 -11.06 10.82 6.91
CA THR A 128 -11.62 12.02 6.29
C THR A 128 -13.10 11.84 5.96
N THR A 129 -13.51 10.67 5.46
CA THR A 129 -14.92 10.37 5.22
C THR A 129 -15.74 10.45 6.51
N MET A 130 -15.24 9.88 7.61
CA MET A 130 -15.88 9.96 8.92
C MET A 130 -16.05 11.42 9.38
N MET A 131 -15.00 12.24 9.23
CA MET A 131 -15.06 13.66 9.58
C MET A 131 -15.99 14.46 8.66
N CYS A 132 -15.95 14.20 7.35
CA CYS A 132 -16.82 14.89 6.40
C CYS A 132 -18.31 14.60 6.66
N LEU A 133 -18.68 13.36 6.93
CA LEU A 133 -20.07 12.99 7.23
C LEU A 133 -20.62 13.71 8.47
N ARG A 134 -19.77 14.17 9.38
CA ARG A 134 -20.15 14.90 10.59
C ARG A 134 -19.92 16.41 10.45
N MET A 135 -18.68 16.82 10.22
CA MET A 135 -18.26 18.23 10.31
C MET A 135 -18.68 19.06 9.10
N LEU A 136 -18.67 18.46 7.89
CA LEU A 136 -19.04 19.18 6.66
C LEU A 136 -20.54 19.53 6.62
N VAL A 137 -21.37 18.82 7.40
CA VAL A 137 -22.80 19.12 7.55
C VAL A 137 -23.04 20.00 8.78
N ARG A 138 -22.46 19.64 9.93
CA ARG A 138 -22.65 20.40 11.18
C ARG A 138 -22.22 21.87 11.05
N ALA A 139 -21.02 22.12 10.51
CA ALA A 139 -20.47 23.47 10.50
C ALA A 139 -21.28 24.47 9.64
N PRO A 140 -21.68 24.16 8.37
CA PRO A 140 -22.55 25.05 7.61
C PRO A 140 -23.95 25.21 8.24
N VAL A 141 -24.56 24.14 8.74
CA VAL A 141 -25.88 24.21 9.40
C VAL A 141 -25.79 25.12 10.60
N GLN A 142 -24.82 24.95 11.48
CA GLN A 142 -24.63 25.75 12.67
C GLN A 142 -24.32 27.22 12.35
N LEU A 143 -23.44 27.47 11.34
CA LEU A 143 -23.10 28.81 10.88
C LEU A 143 -24.32 29.57 10.34
N ILE A 144 -25.03 28.94 9.39
CA ILE A 144 -26.18 29.57 8.73
C ILE A 144 -27.31 29.78 9.72
N SER A 145 -27.66 28.76 10.51
CA SER A 145 -28.76 28.85 11.47
C SER A 145 -28.49 29.86 12.57
N ALA A 146 -27.26 29.91 13.12
CA ALA A 146 -26.91 30.93 14.14
C ALA A 146 -26.96 32.36 13.56
N LEU A 147 -26.46 32.57 12.32
CA LEU A 147 -26.56 33.88 11.66
C LEU A 147 -28.03 34.29 11.40
N VAL A 148 -28.87 33.35 10.96
CA VAL A 148 -30.31 33.62 10.72
C VAL A 148 -30.98 34.02 12.02
N VAL A 149 -30.73 33.29 13.12
CA VAL A 149 -31.31 33.64 14.43
C VAL A 149 -30.82 35.01 14.90
N CYS A 150 -29.53 35.31 14.81
CA CYS A 150 -28.98 36.62 15.13
C CYS A 150 -29.63 37.75 14.29
N LEU A 151 -29.85 37.54 13.00
CA LEU A 151 -30.51 38.51 12.11
C LEU A 151 -31.97 38.76 12.49
N VAL A 152 -32.72 37.73 12.87
CA VAL A 152 -34.11 37.82 13.30
C VAL A 152 -34.21 38.55 14.63
N MET A 153 -33.28 38.28 15.56
CA MET A 153 -33.27 38.94 16.88
C MET A 153 -32.92 40.43 16.76
N ASN A 154 -31.80 40.77 16.13
CA ASN A 154 -31.40 42.15 15.92
C ASN A 154 -30.39 42.26 14.74
N ALA A 155 -30.88 42.74 13.60
CA ALA A 155 -30.05 42.87 12.39
C ALA A 155 -28.88 43.86 12.54
N ARG A 156 -29.06 44.95 13.34
CA ARG A 156 -27.99 45.94 13.57
C ARG A 156 -26.86 45.36 14.41
N LEU A 157 -27.18 44.54 15.41
CA LEU A 157 -26.20 43.91 16.29
C LEU A 157 -25.45 42.79 15.53
N THR A 158 -26.14 42.11 14.62
CA THR A 158 -25.53 41.06 13.75
C THR A 158 -24.44 41.62 12.86
N LEU A 159 -24.45 42.91 12.48
CA LEU A 159 -23.38 43.56 11.72
C LEU A 159 -22.01 43.39 12.38
N VAL A 160 -21.94 43.36 13.72
CA VAL A 160 -20.67 43.13 14.44
C VAL A 160 -20.07 41.77 14.04
N ILE A 161 -20.91 40.74 14.02
CA ILE A 161 -20.48 39.36 13.64
C ILE A 161 -20.09 39.33 12.16
N VAL A 162 -20.89 39.94 11.29
CA VAL A 162 -20.65 39.98 9.83
C VAL A 162 -19.35 40.72 9.49
N VAL A 163 -18.91 41.70 10.26
CA VAL A 163 -17.64 42.40 10.09
C VAL A 163 -16.45 41.57 10.62
N VAL A 164 -16.61 40.96 11.78
CA VAL A 164 -15.51 40.22 12.42
C VAL A 164 -15.18 38.95 11.66
N ILE A 165 -16.15 38.22 11.08
CA ILE A 165 -15.90 36.97 10.33
C ILE A 165 -14.94 37.19 9.18
N PRO A 166 -15.14 38.12 8.22
CA PRO A 166 -14.20 38.31 7.11
C PRO A 166 -12.81 38.74 7.59
N VAL A 167 -12.72 39.58 8.62
CA VAL A 167 -11.42 39.99 9.18
C VAL A 167 -10.69 38.78 9.77
N MET A 168 -11.38 37.96 10.55
CA MET A 168 -10.83 36.72 11.09
C MET A 168 -10.40 35.77 9.97
N CYS A 169 -11.25 35.54 8.95
CA CYS A 169 -10.92 34.69 7.81
C CYS A 169 -9.69 35.21 7.06
N LEU A 170 -9.56 36.51 6.87
CA LEU A 170 -8.39 37.13 6.25
C LEU A 170 -7.13 36.87 7.07
N LEU A 171 -7.17 37.08 8.39
CA LEU A 171 -6.04 36.84 9.28
C LEU A 171 -5.63 35.36 9.29
N LEU A 172 -6.61 34.46 9.38
CA LEU A 172 -6.35 33.02 9.29
C LEU A 172 -5.75 32.63 7.94
N TRP A 173 -6.26 33.18 6.84
CA TRP A 173 -5.72 32.94 5.51
C TRP A 173 -4.26 33.41 5.38
N LEU A 174 -3.92 34.57 5.92
CA LEU A 174 -2.55 35.09 5.92
C LEU A 174 -1.60 34.18 6.73
N ILE A 175 -2.06 33.68 7.89
CA ILE A 175 -1.30 32.73 8.71
C ILE A 175 -1.11 31.43 7.91
N MET A 176 -2.16 30.85 7.36
CA MET A 176 -2.12 29.59 6.61
C MET A 176 -1.16 29.68 5.40
N ARG A 177 -1.25 30.78 4.64
CA ARG A 177 -0.33 31.04 3.52
C ARG A 177 1.13 31.14 3.96
N SER A 178 1.38 31.73 5.13
CA SER A 178 2.73 31.79 5.73
C SER A 178 3.22 30.40 6.19
N CYS A 179 2.30 29.56 6.69
CA CYS A 179 2.60 28.21 7.14
C CYS A 179 3.02 27.29 6.00
N GLU A 180 2.41 27.41 4.82
CA GLU A 180 2.66 26.52 3.68
C GLU A 180 4.17 26.38 3.37
N LYS A 181 4.87 27.48 3.21
CA LYS A 181 6.34 27.50 2.94
C LYS A 181 7.16 26.88 4.06
N LEU A 182 6.74 27.12 5.32
CA LEU A 182 7.45 26.60 6.49
C LEU A 182 7.24 25.09 6.64
N PHE A 183 6.04 24.60 6.36
CA PHE A 183 5.76 23.17 6.38
C PHE A 183 6.46 22.42 5.25
N THR A 184 6.56 23.00 4.05
CA THR A 184 7.36 22.41 2.96
C THR A 184 8.83 22.26 3.39
N ARG A 185 9.42 23.34 3.95
CA ARG A 185 10.79 23.29 4.46
C ARG A 185 10.96 22.30 5.63
N PHE A 186 9.99 22.21 6.51
CA PHE A 186 9.99 21.23 7.59
C PHE A 186 9.97 19.80 7.05
N GLN A 187 9.13 19.52 6.02
CA GLN A 187 9.10 18.23 5.36
C GLN A 187 10.42 17.87 4.69
N GLU A 188 11.07 18.81 3.98
CA GLU A 188 12.41 18.61 3.40
C GLU A 188 13.45 18.22 4.46
N LYS A 189 13.34 18.79 5.68
CA LYS A 189 14.26 18.43 6.78
C LYS A 189 13.93 17.06 7.39
N ILE A 190 12.67 16.66 7.44
CA ILE A 190 12.27 15.28 7.80
C ILE A 190 12.87 14.28 6.82
N ASP A 191 12.74 14.54 5.53
CA ASP A 191 13.27 13.65 4.48
C ASP A 191 14.80 13.56 4.55
N GLY A 192 15.47 14.69 4.80
CA GLY A 192 16.92 14.73 5.01
C GLY A 192 17.36 13.93 6.24
N LEU A 193 16.64 14.01 7.35
CA LEU A 193 16.91 13.21 8.54
C LEU A 193 16.67 11.72 8.28
N ASN A 194 15.56 11.37 7.65
CA ASN A 194 15.23 9.98 7.29
C ASN A 194 16.33 9.36 6.41
N ASN A 195 16.80 10.10 5.39
CA ASN A 195 17.91 9.65 4.54
C ASN A 195 19.18 9.41 5.35
N THR A 196 19.52 10.32 6.29
CA THR A 196 20.69 10.16 7.17
C THR A 196 20.57 8.90 8.04
N VAL A 197 19.41 8.65 8.60
CA VAL A 197 19.15 7.45 9.44
C VAL A 197 19.20 6.18 8.58
N GLN A 198 18.56 6.18 7.42
CA GLN A 198 18.53 5.04 6.51
C GLN A 198 19.94 4.67 6.03
N GLU A 199 20.73 5.65 5.58
CA GLU A 199 22.12 5.46 5.17
C GLU A 199 22.96 4.85 6.30
N ASN A 200 22.81 5.37 7.53
CA ASN A 200 23.54 4.86 8.70
C ASN A 200 23.12 3.42 9.05
N LEU A 201 21.82 3.10 9.02
CA LEU A 201 21.33 1.76 9.35
C LEU A 201 21.77 0.73 8.30
N ILE A 202 21.71 1.06 7.02
CA ILE A 202 22.19 0.18 5.94
C ILE A 202 23.71 -0.01 6.08
N GLY A 203 24.45 1.08 6.31
CA GLY A 203 25.91 1.08 6.45
C GLY A 203 26.43 0.77 7.86
N ILE A 204 25.60 0.31 8.82
CA ILE A 204 25.99 0.20 10.24
C ILE A 204 27.21 -0.69 10.47
N ARG A 205 27.37 -1.74 9.66
CA ARG A 205 28.55 -2.61 9.73
C ARG A 205 29.82 -1.87 9.33
N VAL A 206 29.76 -1.03 8.31
CA VAL A 206 30.88 -0.18 7.86
C VAL A 206 31.22 0.85 8.94
N VAL A 207 30.20 1.54 9.49
CA VAL A 207 30.40 2.52 10.57
C VAL A 207 31.12 1.90 11.78
N LYS A 208 30.73 0.66 12.15
CA LYS A 208 31.38 -0.09 13.25
C LYS A 208 32.78 -0.56 12.88
N ALA A 209 32.97 -1.11 11.68
CA ALA A 209 34.28 -1.60 11.22
C ALA A 209 35.34 -0.51 11.16
N PHE A 210 34.94 0.69 10.73
CA PHE A 210 35.84 1.84 10.62
C PHE A 210 35.83 2.77 11.85
N VAL A 211 35.14 2.39 12.94
CA VAL A 211 35.04 3.15 14.21
C VAL A 211 34.55 4.59 13.99
N ARG A 212 33.66 4.84 13.05
CA ARG A 212 33.14 6.16 12.65
C ARG A 212 31.86 6.58 13.40
N ALA A 213 31.52 5.96 14.50
CA ALA A 213 30.28 6.25 15.26
C ALA A 213 30.19 7.74 15.69
N ASN A 214 31.29 8.39 16.05
CA ASN A 214 31.25 9.80 16.45
C ASN A 214 31.01 10.74 15.27
N HIS A 215 31.50 10.41 14.07
CA HIS A 215 31.21 11.14 12.85
C HIS A 215 29.72 11.08 12.52
N GLU A 216 29.12 9.86 12.55
CA GLU A 216 27.70 9.67 12.28
C GLU A 216 26.80 10.34 13.33
N ARG A 217 27.20 10.32 14.61
CA ARG A 217 26.49 11.07 15.66
C ARG A 217 26.49 12.59 15.38
N ALA A 218 27.62 13.15 14.92
CA ALA A 218 27.70 14.57 14.57
C ALA A 218 26.82 14.89 13.35
N LYS A 219 26.84 14.05 12.31
CA LYS A 219 25.98 14.17 11.12
C LYS A 219 24.50 14.13 11.50
N PHE A 220 24.10 13.13 12.29
CA PHE A 220 22.73 13.02 12.79
C PHE A 220 22.32 14.24 13.62
N LYS A 221 23.18 14.67 14.58
CA LYS A 221 22.91 15.83 15.42
C LYS A 221 22.63 17.08 14.58
N LYS A 222 23.45 17.33 13.56
CA LYS A 222 23.26 18.48 12.65
C LYS A 222 21.90 18.41 11.95
N SER A 223 21.54 17.27 11.33
CA SER A 223 20.26 17.10 10.65
C SER A 223 19.08 17.22 11.62
N ASN A 224 19.23 16.69 12.85
CA ASN A 224 18.20 16.77 13.89
C ASN A 224 18.01 18.21 14.43
N ASP A 225 19.10 18.97 14.59
CA ASP A 225 19.02 20.38 14.99
C ASP A 225 18.36 21.23 13.89
N GLU A 226 18.70 21.00 12.61
CA GLU A 226 18.06 21.66 11.48
C GLU A 226 16.55 21.34 11.39
N LEU A 227 16.15 20.08 11.67
CA LEU A 227 14.76 19.67 11.73
C LEU A 227 14.02 20.36 12.89
N ARG A 228 14.65 20.42 14.08
CA ARG A 228 14.12 21.14 15.24
C ARG A 228 13.84 22.60 14.89
N ASP A 229 14.79 23.28 14.27
CA ASP A 229 14.68 24.72 13.97
C ASP A 229 13.60 24.99 12.92
N ALA A 230 13.52 24.16 11.88
CA ALA A 230 12.45 24.20 10.89
C ALA A 230 11.06 23.91 11.52
N GLY A 231 10.99 22.92 12.42
CA GLY A 231 9.79 22.57 13.16
C GLY A 231 9.32 23.69 14.08
N LEU A 232 10.23 24.28 14.84
CA LEU A 232 9.92 25.44 15.68
C LEU A 232 9.38 26.62 14.86
N ALA A 233 10.00 26.94 13.72
CA ALA A 233 9.52 28.00 12.84
C ALA A 233 8.11 27.74 12.31
N ALA A 234 7.78 26.49 11.95
CA ALA A 234 6.46 26.10 11.49
C ALA A 234 5.40 26.17 12.63
N VAL A 235 5.73 25.57 13.78
CA VAL A 235 4.81 25.52 14.95
C VAL A 235 4.53 26.91 15.51
N MET A 236 5.54 27.80 15.59
CA MET A 236 5.37 29.18 16.06
C MET A 236 4.37 29.99 15.20
N ARG A 237 4.23 29.66 13.91
CA ARG A 237 3.19 30.27 13.06
C ARG A 237 1.81 29.68 13.33
N VAL A 238 1.73 28.37 13.52
CA VAL A 238 0.44 27.69 13.82
C VAL A 238 -0.11 28.15 15.18
N ILE A 239 0.74 28.35 16.17
CA ILE A 239 0.34 28.83 17.50
C ILE A 239 -0.40 30.18 17.41
N LEU A 240 -0.12 31.03 16.42
CA LEU A 240 -0.80 32.30 16.23
C LEU A 240 -2.29 32.16 15.91
N ILE A 241 -2.75 30.99 15.45
CA ILE A 241 -4.17 30.72 15.16
C ILE A 241 -5.02 30.92 16.43
N SER A 242 -4.57 30.36 17.55
CA SER A 242 -5.34 30.46 18.82
C SER A 242 -5.48 31.89 19.34
N PRO A 243 -4.43 32.72 19.46
CA PRO A 243 -4.56 34.14 19.82
C PRO A 243 -5.44 34.94 18.86
N VAL A 244 -5.36 34.69 17.54
CA VAL A 244 -6.22 35.39 16.57
C VAL A 244 -7.67 35.01 16.75
N MET A 245 -7.97 33.74 17.00
CA MET A 245 -9.33 33.27 17.30
C MET A 245 -9.85 33.91 18.62
N MET A 246 -9.03 33.92 19.66
CA MET A 246 -9.39 34.58 20.94
C MET A 246 -9.63 36.08 20.74
N LEU A 247 -8.76 36.74 19.98
CA LEU A 247 -8.93 38.17 19.68
C LEU A 247 -10.24 38.43 18.96
N ALA A 248 -10.56 37.64 17.92
CA ALA A 248 -11.82 37.76 17.19
C ALA A 248 -13.04 37.52 18.09
N MET A 249 -12.96 36.49 18.95
CA MET A 249 -14.02 36.18 19.93
C MET A 249 -14.25 37.32 20.89
N TYR A 250 -13.21 37.80 21.59
CA TYR A 250 -13.34 38.87 22.57
C TYR A 250 -13.69 40.21 21.91
N ALA A 251 -13.17 40.52 20.74
CA ALA A 251 -13.55 41.71 19.99
C ALA A 251 -15.04 41.68 19.63
N SER A 252 -15.56 40.51 19.19
CA SER A 252 -16.99 40.34 18.95
C SER A 252 -17.82 40.49 20.19
N ILE A 253 -17.42 39.87 21.31
CA ILE A 253 -18.11 39.98 22.60
C ILE A 253 -18.12 41.42 23.06
N LEU A 254 -16.99 42.14 23.06
CA LEU A 254 -16.91 43.53 23.45
C LEU A 254 -17.75 44.43 22.54
N GLY A 255 -17.72 44.20 21.21
CA GLY A 255 -18.58 44.91 20.26
C GLY A 255 -20.07 44.72 20.55
N VAL A 256 -20.49 43.47 20.79
CA VAL A 256 -21.88 43.14 21.11
C VAL A 256 -22.25 43.70 22.48
N MET A 257 -21.37 43.69 23.49
CA MET A 257 -21.60 44.33 24.79
C MET A 257 -21.79 45.84 24.66
N TRP A 258 -20.92 46.50 23.90
CA TRP A 258 -20.95 47.95 23.74
C TRP A 258 -22.21 48.41 23.00
N PHE A 259 -22.48 47.85 21.83
CA PHE A 259 -23.66 48.26 21.06
C PHE A 259 -24.96 47.64 21.63
N GLY A 260 -24.93 46.35 22.02
CA GLY A 260 -26.07 45.64 22.58
C GLY A 260 -26.51 46.21 23.94
N GLY A 261 -25.56 46.57 24.82
CA GLY A 261 -25.86 47.25 26.07
C GLY A 261 -26.58 48.59 25.85
N GLY A 262 -26.22 49.35 24.80
CA GLY A 262 -26.94 50.53 24.39
C GLY A 262 -28.37 50.25 23.89
N PHE A 263 -28.60 49.11 23.21
CA PHE A 263 -29.95 48.70 22.81
C PHE A 263 -30.81 48.25 24.01
N VAL A 264 -30.19 47.51 24.95
CA VAL A 264 -30.88 47.12 26.21
C VAL A 264 -31.28 48.34 27.02
N ALA A 265 -30.38 49.33 27.17
CA ALA A 265 -30.69 50.55 27.90
C ALA A 265 -31.82 51.38 27.27
N ARG A 266 -32.07 51.23 25.96
CA ARG A 266 -33.19 51.88 25.25
C ARG A 266 -34.45 51.01 25.17
N GLY A 267 -34.42 49.80 25.72
CA GLY A 267 -35.53 48.84 25.63
C GLY A 267 -35.74 48.22 24.23
N GLU A 268 -34.76 48.36 23.36
CA GLU A 268 -34.81 47.80 21.98
C GLU A 268 -34.36 46.31 21.94
N LEU A 269 -33.75 45.80 23.01
CA LEU A 269 -33.26 44.42 23.15
C LEU A 269 -33.45 43.98 24.63
N LEU A 270 -33.77 42.70 24.82
CA LEU A 270 -33.87 42.14 26.17
C LEU A 270 -32.50 41.63 26.66
N PRO A 271 -32.22 41.62 27.98
CA PRO A 271 -30.96 41.14 28.55
C PRO A 271 -30.65 39.69 28.20
N GLY A 272 -31.66 38.79 28.17
CA GLY A 272 -31.49 37.39 27.78
C GLY A 272 -31.18 37.23 26.30
N GLU A 273 -31.78 38.06 25.44
CA GLU A 273 -31.43 38.08 24.02
C GLU A 273 -29.95 38.45 23.81
N LEU A 274 -29.43 39.43 24.58
CA LEU A 274 -28.01 39.78 24.54
C LEU A 274 -27.12 38.60 24.94
N TYR A 275 -27.52 37.81 25.94
CA TYR A 275 -26.83 36.57 26.34
C TYR A 275 -26.83 35.54 25.22
N ALA A 276 -27.95 35.35 24.50
CA ALA A 276 -28.05 34.45 23.38
C ALA A 276 -27.08 34.86 22.26
N PHE A 277 -26.92 36.16 21.99
CA PHE A 277 -25.93 36.66 21.03
C PHE A 277 -24.50 36.21 21.36
N PHE A 278 -24.07 36.22 22.63
CA PHE A 278 -22.74 35.75 23.01
C PHE A 278 -22.55 34.27 22.69
N SER A 279 -23.56 33.46 22.97
CA SER A 279 -23.51 32.02 22.66
C SER A 279 -23.41 31.77 21.16
N TYR A 280 -24.17 32.52 20.34
CA TYR A 280 -24.12 32.40 18.88
C TYR A 280 -22.80 32.88 18.27
N ILE A 281 -22.17 33.94 18.82
CA ILE A 281 -20.84 34.38 18.40
C ILE A 281 -19.84 33.23 18.50
N VAL A 282 -19.81 32.55 19.65
CA VAL A 282 -18.90 31.41 19.87
C VAL A 282 -19.18 30.28 18.87
N GLN A 283 -20.47 29.95 18.67
CA GLN A 283 -20.87 28.90 17.70
C GLN A 283 -20.45 29.23 16.26
N VAL A 284 -20.66 30.47 15.82
CA VAL A 284 -20.30 30.95 14.48
C VAL A 284 -18.79 30.88 14.26
N LEU A 285 -18.00 31.41 15.20
CA LEU A 285 -16.54 31.42 15.09
C LEU A 285 -15.97 30.00 15.10
N MET A 286 -16.47 29.10 15.95
CA MET A 286 -16.06 27.69 15.97
C MET A 286 -16.48 26.96 14.71
N SER A 287 -17.63 27.26 14.10
CA SER A 287 -18.07 26.69 12.83
C SER A 287 -17.13 27.05 11.67
N VAL A 288 -16.69 28.33 11.62
CA VAL A 288 -15.72 28.76 10.61
C VAL A 288 -14.40 28.01 10.73
N LEU A 289 -13.88 27.84 11.95
CA LEU A 289 -12.67 27.07 12.19
C LEU A 289 -12.84 25.61 11.75
N MET A 290 -13.98 25.00 12.07
CA MET A 290 -14.29 23.61 11.71
C MET A 290 -14.31 23.39 10.19
N VAL A 291 -14.87 24.34 9.41
CA VAL A 291 -14.82 24.30 7.95
C VAL A 291 -13.38 24.33 7.47
N GLY A 292 -12.54 25.20 8.03
CA GLY A 292 -11.12 25.29 7.66
C GLY A 292 -10.37 23.97 7.87
N VAL A 293 -10.54 23.33 9.03
CA VAL A 293 -9.93 22.04 9.34
C VAL A 293 -10.42 20.93 8.37
N CYS A 294 -11.72 20.93 8.08
CA CYS A 294 -12.31 19.95 7.16
C CYS A 294 -11.74 20.08 5.73
N LEU A 295 -11.56 21.30 5.23
CA LEU A 295 -10.95 21.56 3.92
C LEU A 295 -9.50 21.06 3.84
N LEU A 296 -8.72 21.26 4.89
CA LEU A 296 -7.34 20.74 4.96
C LEU A 296 -7.29 19.21 4.92
N MET A 297 -8.19 18.54 5.67
CA MET A 297 -8.29 17.09 5.65
C MET A 297 -8.73 16.57 4.29
N LEU A 298 -9.67 17.26 3.65
CA LEU A 298 -10.16 16.89 2.32
C LEU A 298 -9.06 16.96 1.25
N THR A 299 -8.19 17.97 1.27
CA THR A 299 -7.08 18.07 0.31
C THR A 299 -6.11 16.89 0.42
N ARG A 300 -5.77 16.47 1.63
CA ARG A 300 -4.94 15.27 1.86
C ARG A 300 -5.62 13.99 1.38
N ALA A 301 -6.90 13.83 1.70
CA ALA A 301 -7.66 12.66 1.27
C ALA A 301 -7.79 12.58 -0.26
N VAL A 302 -7.91 13.72 -0.95
CA VAL A 302 -7.92 13.78 -2.42
C VAL A 302 -6.61 13.25 -3.02
N ALA A 303 -5.47 13.58 -2.43
CA ALA A 303 -4.18 13.05 -2.87
C ALA A 303 -4.07 11.52 -2.68
N CYS A 304 -4.46 11.02 -1.49
CA CYS A 304 -4.52 9.59 -1.20
C CYS A 304 -5.50 8.86 -2.13
N ALA A 305 -6.68 9.46 -2.35
CA ALA A 305 -7.70 8.92 -3.23
C ALA A 305 -7.24 8.78 -4.69
N LYS A 306 -6.41 9.70 -5.20
CA LYS A 306 -5.81 9.56 -6.54
C LYS A 306 -4.95 8.30 -6.64
N ARG A 307 -4.10 8.04 -5.65
CA ARG A 307 -3.23 6.85 -5.63
C ARG A 307 -4.01 5.54 -5.49
N VAL A 308 -5.09 5.55 -4.71
CA VAL A 308 -5.97 4.38 -4.56
C VAL A 308 -6.74 4.10 -5.85
N VAL A 309 -7.31 5.13 -6.49
CA VAL A 309 -8.04 5.01 -7.76
C VAL A 309 -7.11 4.56 -8.89
N GLU A 310 -5.85 5.01 -8.90
CA GLU A 310 -4.85 4.55 -9.87
C GLU A 310 -4.65 3.03 -9.83
N VAL A 311 -4.63 2.41 -8.64
CA VAL A 311 -4.55 0.94 -8.49
C VAL A 311 -5.85 0.26 -8.93
N LEU A 312 -7.00 0.81 -8.54
CA LEU A 312 -8.31 0.23 -8.88
C LEU A 312 -8.61 0.27 -10.38
N GLU A 313 -8.12 1.30 -11.08
CA GLU A 313 -8.32 1.48 -12.52
C GLU A 313 -7.18 0.93 -13.37
N ALA A 314 -6.09 0.48 -12.78
CA ALA A 314 -5.02 -0.15 -13.53
C ALA A 314 -5.54 -1.44 -14.19
N GLU A 315 -5.39 -1.52 -15.49
CA GLU A 315 -5.64 -2.76 -16.23
C GLU A 315 -4.36 -3.58 -16.21
N PRO A 316 -4.42 -4.88 -15.84
CA PRO A 316 -3.24 -5.74 -15.90
C PRO A 316 -2.70 -5.82 -17.32
N ASP A 317 -1.38 -5.61 -17.48
CA ASP A 317 -0.72 -5.70 -18.80
C ASP A 317 -0.86 -7.10 -19.41
N ILE A 318 -0.96 -8.12 -18.55
CA ILE A 318 -1.13 -9.52 -18.96
C ILE A 318 -2.45 -10.05 -18.39
N ALA A 319 -3.34 -10.43 -19.29
CA ALA A 319 -4.64 -11.01 -18.96
C ALA A 319 -4.99 -12.12 -19.96
N ASP A 320 -5.93 -12.97 -19.58
CA ASP A 320 -6.49 -13.97 -20.48
C ASP A 320 -7.24 -13.30 -21.63
N SER A 321 -6.89 -13.62 -22.87
CA SER A 321 -7.68 -13.17 -24.01
C SER A 321 -9.04 -13.90 -24.04
N PRO A 322 -10.11 -13.25 -24.51
CA PRO A 322 -11.40 -13.94 -24.69
C PRO A 322 -11.29 -15.21 -25.57
N GLU A 323 -10.36 -15.19 -26.52
CA GLU A 323 -10.11 -16.29 -27.48
C GLU A 323 -9.37 -17.48 -26.86
N SER A 324 -8.60 -17.26 -25.78
CA SER A 324 -7.92 -18.34 -25.05
C SER A 324 -8.92 -19.20 -24.25
N ARG A 325 -10.07 -18.65 -23.86
CA ARG A 325 -11.08 -19.36 -23.08
C ARG A 325 -11.81 -20.39 -23.93
N GLY A 326 -11.65 -21.67 -23.57
CA GLY A 326 -12.31 -22.79 -24.27
C GLY A 326 -11.56 -23.32 -25.49
N ARG A 327 -10.34 -22.82 -25.76
CA ARG A 327 -9.46 -23.36 -26.81
C ARG A 327 -9.00 -24.77 -26.42
N ALA A 328 -8.96 -25.67 -27.39
CA ALA A 328 -8.35 -26.99 -27.20
C ALA A 328 -6.85 -26.83 -26.98
N LEU A 329 -6.38 -27.26 -25.81
CA LEU A 329 -4.97 -27.16 -25.45
C LEU A 329 -4.20 -28.39 -25.96
N PRO A 330 -2.93 -28.23 -26.40
CA PRO A 330 -2.10 -29.36 -26.77
C PRO A 330 -1.83 -30.27 -25.56
N GLU A 331 -1.43 -31.50 -25.84
CA GLU A 331 -0.96 -32.41 -24.81
C GLU A 331 0.24 -31.79 -24.06
N SER A 332 0.27 -31.94 -22.74
CA SER A 332 1.36 -31.38 -21.94
C SER A 332 2.58 -32.26 -21.99
N ARG A 333 3.49 -32.00 -22.94
CA ARG A 333 4.75 -32.75 -23.14
C ARG A 333 5.98 -31.98 -22.65
N GLY A 334 5.87 -30.68 -22.50
CA GLY A 334 6.94 -29.83 -22.01
C GLY A 334 7.93 -29.34 -23.07
N LYS A 335 7.53 -29.27 -24.34
CA LYS A 335 8.34 -28.65 -25.39
C LYS A 335 8.30 -27.13 -25.24
N VAL A 336 9.47 -26.46 -25.33
CA VAL A 336 9.56 -24.98 -25.28
C VAL A 336 10.32 -24.50 -26.52
N GLU A 337 9.76 -23.51 -27.22
CA GLU A 337 10.39 -22.90 -28.38
C GLU A 337 10.36 -21.38 -28.29
N PHE A 338 11.50 -20.75 -28.50
CA PHE A 338 11.64 -19.30 -28.71
C PHE A 338 11.91 -19.10 -30.21
N ARG A 339 11.16 -18.19 -30.83
CA ARG A 339 11.28 -17.87 -32.26
C ARG A 339 11.46 -16.39 -32.47
N GLY A 340 12.69 -15.96 -32.77
CA GLY A 340 13.07 -14.57 -33.01
C GLY A 340 12.66 -13.62 -31.87
N VAL A 341 12.88 -14.02 -30.62
CA VAL A 341 12.38 -13.30 -29.46
C VAL A 341 13.26 -12.11 -29.12
N ASN A 342 12.64 -10.93 -29.08
CA ASN A 342 13.21 -9.72 -28.48
C ASN A 342 12.43 -9.34 -27.23
N PHE A 343 13.15 -8.87 -26.22
CA PHE A 343 12.52 -8.44 -24.98
C PHE A 343 13.26 -7.29 -24.33
N LYS A 344 12.49 -6.31 -23.81
CA LYS A 344 12.94 -5.23 -22.93
C LYS A 344 11.95 -4.97 -21.82
N TYR A 345 12.42 -4.55 -20.66
CA TYR A 345 11.54 -4.10 -19.56
C TYR A 345 10.99 -2.71 -19.86
N SER A 346 9.65 -2.60 -19.96
CA SER A 346 8.97 -1.34 -20.32
C SER A 346 9.11 -0.23 -19.27
N ALA A 347 9.45 -0.55 -18.02
CA ALA A 347 9.61 0.43 -16.94
C ALA A 347 10.81 1.38 -17.13
N SER A 348 11.77 1.04 -17.99
CA SER A 348 12.98 1.85 -18.23
C SER A 348 12.96 2.69 -19.51
N GLY A 349 11.86 2.72 -20.25
CA GLY A 349 11.53 3.67 -21.36
C GLY A 349 12.58 4.04 -22.42
N SER A 350 13.85 3.73 -22.21
CA SER A 350 15.00 4.06 -23.05
C SER A 350 16.13 3.03 -22.95
N GLY A 351 15.84 1.81 -22.46
CA GLY A 351 16.84 0.76 -22.33
C GLY A 351 17.03 -0.02 -23.62
N ASP A 352 18.25 -0.51 -23.83
CA ASP A 352 18.60 -1.51 -24.83
C ASP A 352 17.80 -2.80 -24.60
N ASP A 353 17.61 -3.61 -25.62
CA ASP A 353 16.97 -4.91 -25.50
C ASP A 353 17.78 -5.79 -24.53
N VAL A 354 17.08 -6.48 -23.62
CA VAL A 354 17.72 -7.43 -22.68
C VAL A 354 17.90 -8.80 -23.35
N LEU A 355 17.04 -9.11 -24.32
CA LEU A 355 17.14 -10.29 -25.18
C LEU A 355 16.90 -9.85 -26.62
N HIS A 356 17.77 -10.26 -27.53
CA HIS A 356 17.70 -9.90 -28.95
C HIS A 356 17.84 -11.14 -29.85
N GLY A 357 16.86 -11.36 -30.73
CA GLY A 357 16.88 -12.40 -31.73
C GLY A 357 17.05 -13.82 -31.17
N ILE A 358 16.41 -14.12 -30.05
CA ILE A 358 16.56 -15.44 -29.40
C ILE A 358 15.77 -16.48 -30.17
N ASP A 359 16.49 -17.47 -30.68
CA ASP A 359 15.96 -18.71 -31.25
C ASP A 359 16.49 -19.89 -30.44
N LEU A 360 15.57 -20.63 -29.76
CA LEU A 360 15.92 -21.75 -28.90
C LEU A 360 14.82 -22.81 -28.95
N THR A 361 15.19 -24.07 -29.09
CA THR A 361 14.28 -25.20 -28.95
C THR A 361 14.74 -26.11 -27.82
N VAL A 362 13.84 -26.39 -26.90
CA VAL A 362 14.00 -27.35 -25.80
C VAL A 362 13.01 -28.48 -26.04
N GLU A 363 13.50 -29.69 -26.22
CA GLU A 363 12.67 -30.86 -26.50
C GLU A 363 12.07 -31.44 -25.20
N PRO A 364 10.93 -32.17 -25.28
CA PRO A 364 10.31 -32.80 -24.13
C PRO A 364 11.29 -33.73 -23.37
N GLY A 365 11.29 -33.61 -22.03
CA GLY A 365 12.14 -34.41 -21.14
C GLY A 365 13.62 -34.04 -21.16
N GLN A 366 14.03 -33.03 -21.94
CA GLN A 366 15.43 -32.59 -22.04
C GLN A 366 15.85 -31.81 -20.78
N PHE A 367 17.07 -32.05 -20.32
CA PHE A 367 17.71 -31.26 -19.27
C PHE A 367 18.58 -30.18 -19.93
N VAL A 368 18.11 -28.91 -19.86
CA VAL A 368 18.79 -27.77 -20.49
C VAL A 368 19.36 -26.84 -19.43
N ALA A 369 20.62 -26.47 -19.61
CA ALA A 369 21.26 -25.48 -18.74
C ALA A 369 21.46 -24.15 -19.49
N VAL A 370 21.20 -23.04 -18.81
CA VAL A 370 21.45 -21.68 -19.29
C VAL A 370 22.60 -21.08 -18.49
N VAL A 371 23.69 -20.74 -19.15
CA VAL A 371 24.89 -20.16 -18.55
C VAL A 371 25.26 -18.84 -19.21
N GLY A 372 26.08 -18.02 -18.55
CA GLY A 372 26.51 -16.71 -19.06
C GLY A 372 26.90 -15.76 -17.95
N GLY A 373 27.40 -14.60 -18.29
CA GLY A 373 27.78 -13.54 -17.35
C GLY A 373 26.61 -13.01 -16.50
N THR A 374 26.91 -12.23 -15.47
CA THR A 374 25.87 -11.54 -14.68
C THR A 374 25.22 -10.45 -15.54
N GLY A 375 23.89 -10.40 -15.58
CA GLY A 375 23.16 -9.39 -16.35
C GLY A 375 22.82 -9.76 -17.80
N THR A 376 23.26 -10.92 -18.31
CA THR A 376 23.03 -11.36 -19.70
C THR A 376 21.59 -11.84 -20.01
N GLY A 377 20.60 -11.56 -19.16
CA GLY A 377 19.19 -11.88 -19.45
C GLY A 377 18.75 -13.32 -19.15
N LYS A 378 19.55 -14.16 -18.46
CA LYS A 378 19.21 -15.57 -18.14
C LYS A 378 17.86 -15.72 -17.43
N SER A 379 17.65 -15.00 -16.32
CA SER A 379 16.38 -15.03 -15.57
C SER A 379 15.24 -14.45 -16.40
N THR A 380 15.53 -13.45 -17.23
CA THR A 380 14.55 -12.88 -18.17
C THR A 380 14.05 -13.93 -19.15
N LEU A 381 14.97 -14.71 -19.76
CA LEU A 381 14.62 -15.76 -20.70
C LEU A 381 13.62 -16.75 -20.11
N VAL A 382 13.90 -17.28 -18.92
CA VAL A 382 13.02 -18.28 -18.30
C VAL A 382 11.71 -17.69 -17.77
N ASN A 383 11.67 -16.40 -17.42
CA ASN A 383 10.46 -15.70 -16.97
C ASN A 383 9.43 -15.49 -18.09
N LEU A 384 9.85 -15.56 -19.36
CA LEU A 384 8.95 -15.48 -20.50
C LEU A 384 8.13 -16.78 -20.69
N ILE A 385 8.63 -17.94 -20.24
CA ILE A 385 7.95 -19.24 -20.41
C ILE A 385 6.63 -19.30 -19.63
N PRO A 386 6.54 -18.93 -18.31
CA PRO A 386 5.28 -18.86 -17.58
C PRO A 386 4.48 -17.57 -17.88
N ARG A 387 4.90 -16.81 -18.89
CA ARG A 387 4.29 -15.53 -19.25
C ARG A 387 4.20 -14.58 -18.05
N PHE A 388 5.33 -14.35 -17.36
CA PHE A 388 5.42 -13.31 -16.36
C PHE A 388 5.57 -11.92 -17.01
N TYR A 389 6.12 -11.92 -18.21
CA TYR A 389 6.22 -10.79 -19.13
C TYR A 389 5.87 -11.27 -20.54
N ASP A 390 5.32 -10.38 -21.37
CA ASP A 390 5.11 -10.64 -22.81
C ASP A 390 6.33 -10.16 -23.60
N VAL A 391 6.68 -10.90 -24.67
CA VAL A 391 7.78 -10.54 -25.55
C VAL A 391 7.50 -9.25 -26.32
N THR A 392 8.54 -8.47 -26.62
CA THR A 392 8.42 -7.26 -27.43
C THR A 392 8.24 -7.61 -28.92
N GLN A 393 8.96 -8.63 -29.40
CA GLN A 393 8.85 -9.20 -30.74
C GLN A 393 9.08 -10.71 -30.68
N GLY A 394 8.61 -11.42 -31.69
CA GLY A 394 8.74 -12.88 -31.75
C GLY A 394 7.65 -13.61 -30.98
N GLN A 395 7.92 -14.87 -30.67
CA GLN A 395 6.97 -15.79 -30.03
C GLN A 395 7.68 -16.74 -29.08
N VAL A 396 7.05 -17.03 -27.94
CA VAL A 396 7.41 -18.16 -27.06
C VAL A 396 6.30 -19.18 -27.14
N LEU A 397 6.63 -20.41 -27.50
CA LEU A 397 5.65 -21.48 -27.63
C LEU A 397 5.93 -22.56 -26.58
N VAL A 398 4.84 -23.05 -25.99
CA VAL A 398 4.85 -24.24 -25.12
C VAL A 398 3.99 -25.31 -25.80
N ASP A 399 4.55 -26.48 -26.02
CA ASP A 399 3.90 -27.58 -26.75
C ASP A 399 3.28 -27.13 -28.10
N GLY A 400 3.97 -26.20 -28.80
CA GLY A 400 3.59 -25.69 -30.13
C GLY A 400 2.53 -24.60 -30.14
N LEU A 401 2.01 -24.16 -28.96
CA LEU A 401 1.06 -23.07 -28.82
C LEU A 401 1.75 -21.85 -28.19
N ASP A 402 1.49 -20.65 -28.72
CA ASP A 402 2.03 -19.40 -28.17
C ASP A 402 1.53 -19.20 -26.72
N VAL A 403 2.41 -18.82 -25.82
CA VAL A 403 2.07 -18.57 -24.40
C VAL A 403 0.98 -17.52 -24.23
N ARG A 404 0.82 -16.61 -25.19
CA ARG A 404 -0.23 -15.57 -25.21
C ARG A 404 -1.63 -16.14 -25.50
N ASP A 405 -1.69 -17.31 -26.12
CA ASP A 405 -2.92 -18.00 -26.51
C ASP A 405 -3.42 -18.98 -25.44
N TYR A 406 -2.63 -19.22 -24.39
CA TYR A 406 -3.05 -20.03 -23.24
C TYR A 406 -3.88 -19.22 -22.24
N PRO A 407 -4.88 -19.83 -21.57
CA PRO A 407 -5.33 -19.35 -20.28
C PRO A 407 -4.15 -19.41 -19.29
N LEU A 408 -3.88 -18.30 -18.57
CA LEU A 408 -2.71 -18.19 -17.67
C LEU A 408 -2.65 -19.30 -16.61
N ALA A 409 -3.82 -19.65 -16.05
CA ALA A 409 -3.90 -20.72 -15.05
C ALA A 409 -3.44 -22.07 -15.62
N GLU A 410 -3.84 -22.39 -16.85
CA GLU A 410 -3.49 -23.64 -17.54
C GLU A 410 -2.02 -23.67 -17.92
N LEU A 411 -1.49 -22.58 -18.49
CA LEU A 411 -0.05 -22.48 -18.80
C LEU A 411 0.79 -22.69 -17.54
N ARG A 412 0.48 -21.91 -16.50
CA ARG A 412 1.24 -21.96 -15.25
C ARG A 412 1.02 -23.26 -14.46
N SER A 413 -0.07 -23.99 -14.73
CA SER A 413 -0.29 -25.31 -14.12
C SER A 413 0.72 -26.35 -14.62
N ARG A 414 1.19 -26.23 -15.86
CA ARG A 414 2.16 -27.13 -16.51
C ARG A 414 3.62 -26.86 -16.10
N ILE A 415 3.87 -25.71 -15.45
CA ILE A 415 5.20 -25.22 -15.13
C ILE A 415 5.43 -25.21 -13.62
N GLY A 416 6.45 -25.89 -13.17
CA GLY A 416 7.02 -25.73 -11.82
C GLY A 416 8.19 -24.75 -11.88
N MET A 417 8.18 -23.73 -11.03
CA MET A 417 9.26 -22.75 -11.03
C MET A 417 9.81 -22.50 -9.63
N VAL A 418 11.13 -22.53 -9.53
CA VAL A 418 11.89 -22.09 -8.35
C VAL A 418 12.61 -20.80 -8.72
N LEU A 419 12.20 -19.70 -8.09
CA LEU A 419 12.75 -18.37 -8.35
C LEU A 419 14.10 -18.18 -7.66
N GLN A 420 14.93 -17.29 -8.18
CA GLN A 420 16.23 -16.92 -7.61
C GLN A 420 16.11 -16.51 -6.13
N THR A 421 15.05 -15.75 -5.78
CA THR A 421 14.73 -15.42 -4.38
C THR A 421 13.78 -16.46 -3.82
N ASN A 422 14.29 -17.33 -2.95
CA ASN A 422 13.52 -18.39 -2.32
C ASN A 422 12.59 -17.83 -1.24
N VAL A 423 11.27 -17.79 -1.48
CA VAL A 423 10.28 -17.27 -0.57
C VAL A 423 9.48 -18.41 0.07
N LEU A 424 9.47 -18.42 1.41
CA LEU A 424 8.59 -19.26 2.22
C LEU A 424 7.58 -18.39 2.95
N PHE A 425 6.35 -18.86 3.03
CA PHE A 425 5.28 -18.19 3.75
C PHE A 425 5.27 -18.60 5.21
N SER A 426 4.80 -17.72 6.08
CA SER A 426 4.53 -18.08 7.48
C SER A 426 3.46 -19.16 7.53
N GLY A 427 3.73 -20.22 8.29
CA GLY A 427 2.88 -21.41 8.35
C GLY A 427 3.72 -22.66 8.59
N THR A 428 3.16 -23.85 8.41
CA THR A 428 3.93 -25.09 8.56
C THR A 428 4.74 -25.41 7.29
N VAL A 429 5.72 -26.32 7.43
CA VAL A 429 6.43 -26.88 6.27
C VAL A 429 5.43 -27.52 5.32
N ARG A 430 4.47 -28.29 5.84
CA ARG A 430 3.37 -28.91 5.10
C ARG A 430 2.61 -27.88 4.26
N GLU A 431 2.09 -26.83 4.91
CA GLU A 431 1.36 -25.76 4.21
C GLU A 431 2.19 -25.12 3.11
N ASN A 432 3.49 -24.92 3.32
CA ASN A 432 4.39 -24.40 2.31
C ASN A 432 4.58 -25.33 1.12
N LEU A 433 4.65 -26.64 1.32
CA LEU A 433 4.76 -27.61 0.23
C LEU A 433 3.45 -27.74 -0.55
N LEU A 434 2.30 -27.73 0.14
CA LEU A 434 0.96 -27.80 -0.48
C LEU A 434 0.64 -26.61 -1.41
N TRP A 435 1.42 -25.53 -1.38
CA TRP A 435 1.33 -24.51 -2.44
C TRP A 435 1.65 -25.05 -3.83
N GLY A 436 2.44 -26.12 -3.94
CA GLY A 436 2.65 -26.82 -5.19
C GLY A 436 1.39 -27.50 -5.70
N ARG A 437 0.71 -28.25 -4.83
CA ARG A 437 -0.57 -28.91 -5.11
C ARG A 437 -1.35 -29.12 -3.81
N ALA A 438 -2.51 -28.45 -3.71
CA ALA A 438 -3.31 -28.38 -2.47
C ALA A 438 -3.92 -29.73 -2.05
N ASP A 439 -4.18 -30.61 -3.01
CA ASP A 439 -4.80 -31.94 -2.84
C ASP A 439 -3.77 -33.09 -2.77
N ALA A 440 -2.47 -32.76 -2.66
CA ALA A 440 -1.44 -33.78 -2.59
C ALA A 440 -1.57 -34.66 -1.34
N THR A 441 -1.39 -35.96 -1.54
CA THR A 441 -1.40 -36.95 -0.46
C THR A 441 -0.11 -36.86 0.37
N GLU A 442 -0.14 -37.40 1.59
CA GLU A 442 1.03 -37.48 2.48
C GLU A 442 2.19 -38.21 1.80
N ALA A 443 1.91 -39.28 1.07
CA ALA A 443 2.92 -40.05 0.37
C ALA A 443 3.62 -39.22 -0.73
N GLU A 444 2.89 -38.43 -1.48
CA GLU A 444 3.43 -37.53 -2.51
C GLU A 444 4.26 -36.41 -1.89
N LEU A 445 3.80 -35.86 -0.76
CA LEU A 445 4.50 -34.84 0.00
C LEU A 445 5.85 -35.35 0.51
N VAL A 446 5.88 -36.54 1.10
CA VAL A 446 7.10 -37.22 1.53
C VAL A 446 8.02 -37.51 0.35
N GLN A 447 7.47 -37.98 -0.78
CA GLN A 447 8.27 -38.28 -1.97
C GLN A 447 8.89 -37.01 -2.56
N ALA A 448 8.14 -35.94 -2.68
CA ALA A 448 8.67 -34.64 -3.15
C ALA A 448 9.78 -34.10 -2.21
N ALA A 449 9.61 -34.24 -0.90
CA ALA A 449 10.62 -33.87 0.07
C ALA A 449 11.89 -34.73 -0.05
N LYS A 450 11.77 -36.02 -0.30
CA LYS A 450 12.91 -36.92 -0.56
C LYS A 450 13.62 -36.55 -1.87
N ASN A 451 12.88 -36.33 -2.94
CA ASN A 451 13.41 -35.95 -4.25
C ASN A 451 14.22 -34.64 -4.19
N ALA A 452 13.81 -33.70 -3.35
CA ALA A 452 14.49 -32.43 -3.13
C ALA A 452 15.55 -32.48 -2.00
N GLN A 453 15.90 -33.68 -1.49
CA GLN A 453 16.82 -33.86 -0.35
C GLN A 453 16.40 -33.02 0.88
N ALA A 454 15.10 -32.85 1.07
CA ALA A 454 14.52 -32.06 2.18
C ALA A 454 14.02 -32.92 3.33
N TYR A 455 13.73 -34.20 3.08
CA TYR A 455 13.06 -35.08 4.03
C TYR A 455 13.81 -35.22 5.36
N ASP A 456 15.10 -35.47 5.33
CA ASP A 456 15.89 -35.78 6.53
C ASP A 456 15.96 -34.58 7.49
N PHE A 457 16.20 -33.36 6.94
CA PHE A 457 16.21 -32.19 7.81
C PHE A 457 14.79 -31.81 8.29
N ILE A 458 13.74 -32.05 7.48
CA ILE A 458 12.35 -31.85 7.94
C ILE A 458 12.05 -32.76 9.12
N MET A 459 12.41 -34.04 9.02
CA MET A 459 12.19 -35.02 10.10
C MET A 459 13.06 -34.78 11.34
N ALA A 460 14.20 -34.09 11.18
CA ALA A 460 15.03 -33.65 12.30
C ALA A 460 14.46 -32.38 13.00
N MET A 461 13.48 -31.71 12.44
CA MET A 461 12.79 -30.61 13.10
C MET A 461 11.85 -31.12 14.21
N PRO A 462 11.56 -30.31 15.25
CA PRO A 462 10.80 -30.78 16.43
C PRO A 462 9.41 -31.36 16.10
N GLN A 463 8.76 -30.89 15.02
CA GLN A 463 7.41 -31.31 14.62
C GLN A 463 7.37 -31.83 13.16
N GLY A 464 8.53 -32.15 12.56
CA GLY A 464 8.61 -32.65 11.20
C GLY A 464 7.92 -31.69 10.20
N PHE A 465 7.00 -32.22 9.38
CA PHE A 465 6.23 -31.42 8.40
C PHE A 465 5.31 -30.37 9.04
N ASP A 466 4.95 -30.50 10.31
CA ASP A 466 4.07 -29.56 11.01
C ASP A 466 4.87 -28.48 11.75
N THR A 467 6.20 -28.46 11.61
CA THR A 467 7.06 -27.40 12.13
C THR A 467 6.72 -26.07 11.47
N ARG A 468 6.51 -25.02 12.30
CA ARG A 468 6.20 -23.67 11.82
C ARG A 468 7.42 -22.97 11.28
N LEU A 469 7.23 -22.35 10.13
CA LEU A 469 8.17 -21.45 9.49
C LEU A 469 7.73 -20.01 9.76
N ASP A 470 8.69 -19.16 10.09
CA ASP A 470 8.47 -17.72 10.23
C ASP A 470 8.37 -17.03 8.86
N GLN A 471 7.90 -15.80 8.85
CA GLN A 471 7.78 -15.00 7.63
C GLN A 471 9.12 -14.95 6.86
N GLY A 472 9.09 -15.35 5.61
CA GLY A 472 10.28 -15.44 4.76
C GLY A 472 11.21 -16.61 5.15
N GLY A 473 10.80 -17.51 6.05
CA GLY A 473 11.59 -18.67 6.48
C GLY A 473 12.89 -18.28 7.18
N VAL A 474 12.89 -17.21 8.01
CA VAL A 474 14.13 -16.73 8.68
C VAL A 474 14.68 -17.72 9.70
N ASN A 475 13.88 -18.69 10.12
CA ASN A 475 14.24 -19.76 11.05
C ASN A 475 14.80 -21.03 10.38
N VAL A 476 15.04 -21.00 9.07
CA VAL A 476 15.70 -22.08 8.31
C VAL A 476 16.87 -21.54 7.49
N SER A 477 17.88 -22.37 7.23
CA SER A 477 19.05 -21.99 6.44
C SER A 477 18.71 -21.73 4.97
N GLY A 478 19.58 -21.01 4.25
CA GLY A 478 19.41 -20.74 2.82
C GLY A 478 19.24 -22.01 1.99
N GLY A 479 20.09 -23.01 2.20
CA GLY A 479 20.00 -24.31 1.52
C GLY A 479 18.74 -25.11 1.90
N GLN A 480 18.24 -25.00 3.13
CA GLN A 480 16.96 -25.58 3.54
C GLN A 480 15.78 -24.91 2.85
N LYS A 481 15.77 -23.55 2.75
CA LYS A 481 14.75 -22.81 2.00
C LYS A 481 14.71 -23.26 0.54
N GLN A 482 15.87 -23.36 -0.07
CA GLN A 482 16.03 -23.74 -1.46
C GLN A 482 15.43 -25.14 -1.72
N ARG A 483 15.81 -26.13 -0.90
CA ARG A 483 15.28 -27.50 -0.98
C ARG A 483 13.77 -27.57 -0.76
N LEU A 484 13.21 -26.76 0.14
CA LEU A 484 11.76 -26.66 0.32
C LEU A 484 11.07 -26.06 -0.91
N CYS A 485 11.66 -25.04 -1.55
CA CYS A 485 11.11 -24.47 -2.79
C CYS A 485 11.19 -25.46 -3.96
N ILE A 486 12.28 -26.26 -4.05
CA ILE A 486 12.40 -27.33 -5.05
C ILE A 486 11.32 -28.41 -4.80
N ALA A 487 11.15 -28.88 -3.54
CA ALA A 487 10.11 -29.84 -3.19
C ALA A 487 8.71 -29.36 -3.55
N ARG A 488 8.41 -28.07 -3.27
CA ARG A 488 7.16 -27.41 -3.67
C ARG A 488 6.92 -27.45 -5.16
N ALA A 489 7.95 -27.15 -5.97
CA ALA A 489 7.85 -27.16 -7.42
C ALA A 489 7.68 -28.59 -7.97
N MET A 490 8.38 -29.56 -7.41
CA MET A 490 8.27 -30.98 -7.80
C MET A 490 6.92 -31.60 -7.44
N LEU A 491 6.32 -31.21 -6.31
CA LEU A 491 5.01 -31.69 -5.86
C LEU A 491 3.89 -31.39 -6.87
N ARG A 492 4.10 -30.40 -7.72
CA ARG A 492 3.16 -30.01 -8.77
C ARG A 492 3.10 -31.03 -9.92
N HIS A 493 4.10 -31.93 -10.06
CA HIS A 493 4.30 -32.80 -11.21
C HIS A 493 4.25 -32.06 -12.56
N PRO A 494 5.10 -31.03 -12.72
CA PRO A 494 5.04 -30.18 -13.89
C PRO A 494 5.62 -30.87 -15.13
N ALA A 495 5.13 -30.48 -16.33
CA ALA A 495 5.76 -30.88 -17.59
C ALA A 495 7.08 -30.13 -17.84
N ILE A 496 7.20 -28.91 -17.29
CA ILE A 496 8.39 -28.06 -17.38
C ILE A 496 8.79 -27.63 -15.97
N LEU A 497 10.02 -27.93 -15.54
CA LEU A 497 10.58 -27.48 -14.26
C LEU A 497 11.67 -26.44 -14.53
N ILE A 498 11.48 -25.23 -14.05
CA ILE A 498 12.44 -24.12 -14.17
C ILE A 498 13.11 -23.87 -12.83
N LEU A 499 14.45 -23.85 -12.82
CA LEU A 499 15.27 -23.64 -11.64
C LEU A 499 16.17 -22.42 -11.89
N ASP A 500 15.76 -21.25 -11.36
CA ASP A 500 16.54 -20.02 -11.51
C ASP A 500 17.52 -19.85 -10.34
N ASP A 501 18.80 -20.16 -10.60
CA ASP A 501 19.93 -20.11 -9.64
C ASP A 501 19.61 -20.80 -8.28
N SER A 502 18.82 -21.86 -8.35
CA SER A 502 18.18 -22.46 -7.19
C SER A 502 19.02 -23.54 -6.50
N THR A 503 20.31 -23.70 -6.86
CA THR A 503 21.25 -24.62 -6.20
C THR A 503 22.47 -23.92 -5.60
N SER A 504 22.57 -22.59 -5.75
CA SER A 504 23.76 -21.81 -5.32
C SER A 504 24.04 -21.82 -3.81
N ALA A 505 23.01 -22.01 -2.98
CA ALA A 505 23.14 -22.07 -1.51
C ALA A 505 23.16 -23.52 -0.97
N VAL A 506 23.14 -24.52 -1.85
CA VAL A 506 23.24 -25.94 -1.48
C VAL A 506 24.68 -26.39 -1.66
N ASP A 507 25.15 -27.27 -0.77
CA ASP A 507 26.48 -27.89 -0.91
C ASP A 507 26.54 -28.83 -2.11
N SER A 508 27.73 -29.03 -2.67
CA SER A 508 27.94 -29.78 -3.91
C SER A 508 27.51 -31.25 -3.85
N ALA A 509 27.55 -31.85 -2.63
CA ALA A 509 27.12 -33.24 -2.48
C ALA A 509 25.60 -33.35 -2.53
N THR A 510 24.89 -32.48 -1.80
CA THR A 510 23.43 -32.40 -1.84
C THR A 510 22.91 -31.99 -3.23
N GLU A 511 23.61 -31.08 -3.93
CA GLU A 511 23.27 -30.70 -5.31
C GLU A 511 23.38 -31.90 -6.27
N ALA A 512 24.41 -32.73 -6.13
CA ALA A 512 24.58 -33.93 -6.94
C ALA A 512 23.45 -34.94 -6.71
N GLU A 513 22.99 -35.09 -5.44
CA GLU A 513 21.87 -35.98 -5.10
C GLU A 513 20.52 -35.44 -5.63
N ILE A 514 20.27 -34.13 -5.56
CA ILE A 514 19.09 -33.50 -6.15
C ILE A 514 19.07 -33.76 -7.66
N ARG A 515 20.18 -33.55 -8.32
CA ARG A 515 20.31 -33.78 -9.77
C ARG A 515 20.09 -35.25 -10.14
N ARG A 516 20.65 -36.18 -9.36
CA ARG A 516 20.40 -37.63 -9.54
C ARG A 516 18.91 -37.92 -9.41
N SER A 517 18.25 -37.32 -8.42
CA SER A 517 16.81 -37.46 -8.24
C SER A 517 16.02 -36.93 -9.45
N PHE A 518 16.47 -35.86 -10.11
CA PHE A 518 15.84 -35.38 -11.35
C PHE A 518 15.94 -36.40 -12.47
N SER A 519 17.13 -36.97 -12.72
CA SER A 519 17.33 -37.97 -13.79
C SER A 519 16.55 -39.27 -13.54
N GLU A 520 16.32 -39.65 -12.28
CA GLU A 520 15.60 -40.87 -11.90
C GLU A 520 14.07 -40.68 -11.90
N ASN A 521 13.60 -39.56 -11.37
CA ASN A 521 12.18 -39.34 -11.02
C ASN A 521 11.44 -38.35 -11.95
N LEU A 522 12.16 -37.61 -12.84
CA LEU A 522 11.58 -36.58 -13.71
C LEU A 522 11.88 -36.86 -15.19
N LYS A 523 11.86 -38.12 -15.61
CA LYS A 523 12.21 -38.52 -16.98
C LYS A 523 11.32 -37.90 -18.06
N ASP A 524 10.06 -37.64 -17.73
CA ASP A 524 9.07 -37.04 -18.63
C ASP A 524 8.93 -35.55 -18.43
N THR A 525 9.74 -34.93 -17.54
CA THR A 525 9.74 -33.50 -17.24
C THR A 525 10.90 -32.81 -17.92
N THR A 526 10.63 -31.77 -18.69
CA THR A 526 11.67 -30.89 -19.24
C THR A 526 12.21 -30.01 -18.11
N VAL A 527 13.53 -30.04 -17.90
CA VAL A 527 14.19 -29.28 -16.83
C VAL A 527 15.05 -28.17 -17.46
N ILE A 528 14.80 -26.94 -17.07
CA ILE A 528 15.58 -25.76 -17.46
C ILE A 528 16.23 -25.17 -16.21
N ILE A 529 17.56 -25.21 -16.16
CA ILE A 529 18.31 -24.67 -15.01
C ILE A 529 19.15 -23.48 -15.42
N ILE A 530 19.03 -22.38 -14.69
CA ILE A 530 20.02 -21.30 -14.73
C ILE A 530 21.08 -21.62 -13.69
N ALA A 531 22.31 -21.74 -14.09
CA ALA A 531 23.42 -22.02 -13.20
C ALA A 531 24.54 -21.01 -13.37
N GLN A 532 25.12 -20.62 -12.25
CA GLN A 532 26.33 -19.81 -12.22
C GLN A 532 27.59 -20.69 -12.28
N ARG A 533 27.50 -21.96 -11.89
CA ARG A 533 28.62 -22.91 -11.86
C ARG A 533 28.50 -23.91 -12.99
N ILE A 534 29.50 -23.96 -13.88
CA ILE A 534 29.53 -24.96 -14.98
C ILE A 534 29.65 -26.40 -14.44
N SER A 535 30.30 -26.59 -13.28
CA SER A 535 30.38 -27.91 -12.64
C SER A 535 29.02 -28.53 -12.35
N SER A 536 28.01 -27.72 -12.15
CA SER A 536 26.62 -28.13 -11.87
C SER A 536 25.86 -28.56 -13.12
N VAL A 537 26.29 -28.14 -14.30
CA VAL A 537 25.53 -28.29 -15.56
C VAL A 537 26.27 -29.05 -16.68
N ARG A 538 27.49 -29.48 -16.46
CA ARG A 538 28.29 -30.24 -17.45
C ARG A 538 27.61 -31.51 -17.95
N TYR A 539 26.60 -32.00 -17.27
CA TYR A 539 25.85 -33.21 -17.63
C TYR A 539 24.51 -32.88 -18.29
N ALA A 540 24.25 -31.62 -18.60
CA ALA A 540 23.05 -31.23 -19.31
C ALA A 540 23.07 -31.79 -20.75
N ASP A 541 21.90 -32.19 -21.24
CA ASP A 541 21.71 -32.63 -22.62
C ASP A 541 21.99 -31.49 -23.60
N LYS A 542 21.72 -30.27 -23.18
CA LYS A 542 22.03 -29.05 -23.94
C LYS A 542 22.43 -27.93 -22.97
N ILE A 543 23.46 -27.21 -23.28
CA ILE A 543 23.89 -25.99 -22.60
C ILE A 543 23.73 -24.84 -23.57
N VAL A 544 23.06 -23.77 -23.10
CA VAL A 544 22.84 -22.51 -23.84
C VAL A 544 23.72 -21.45 -23.20
N VAL A 545 24.61 -20.87 -23.97
CA VAL A 545 25.53 -19.81 -23.54
C VAL A 545 24.94 -18.47 -23.96
N LEU A 546 24.50 -17.67 -22.99
CA LEU A 546 24.06 -16.29 -23.19
C LEU A 546 25.23 -15.35 -22.99
N ASP A 547 25.46 -14.47 -23.97
CA ASP A 547 26.43 -13.39 -23.90
C ASP A 547 25.77 -12.11 -24.36
N ASP A 548 25.93 -11.05 -23.56
CA ASP A 548 25.18 -9.80 -23.67
C ASP A 548 23.65 -10.04 -23.78
N ASP A 549 23.08 -9.94 -24.96
CA ASP A 549 21.63 -10.01 -25.20
C ASP A 549 21.19 -11.17 -26.11
N HIS A 550 22.15 -12.07 -26.54
CA HIS A 550 21.88 -13.13 -27.50
C HIS A 550 22.46 -14.51 -27.10
N ILE A 551 22.05 -15.55 -27.80
CA ILE A 551 22.63 -16.88 -27.63
C ILE A 551 23.93 -16.94 -28.45
N ALA A 552 25.06 -16.97 -27.72
CA ALA A 552 26.39 -17.05 -28.35
C ALA A 552 26.75 -18.45 -28.80
N ALA A 553 26.32 -19.49 -28.11
CA ALA A 553 26.55 -20.88 -28.46
C ALA A 553 25.53 -21.82 -27.80
N GLU A 554 25.26 -22.96 -28.42
CA GLU A 554 24.49 -24.05 -27.82
C GLU A 554 25.13 -25.42 -28.19
N GLY A 555 25.05 -26.38 -27.27
CA GLY A 555 25.58 -27.73 -27.46
C GLY A 555 25.79 -28.46 -26.14
N THR A 556 26.41 -29.62 -26.19
CA THR A 556 26.88 -30.38 -25.01
C THR A 556 28.15 -29.74 -24.43
N HIS A 557 28.50 -30.12 -23.19
CA HIS A 557 29.75 -29.67 -22.56
C HIS A 557 30.98 -29.92 -23.44
N GLU A 558 31.08 -31.14 -24.05
CA GLU A 558 32.22 -31.55 -24.86
C GLU A 558 32.30 -30.75 -26.16
N GLU A 559 31.16 -30.50 -26.81
CA GLU A 559 31.07 -29.67 -28.02
C GLU A 559 31.47 -28.22 -27.74
N LEU A 560 30.90 -27.62 -26.67
CA LEU A 560 31.18 -26.24 -26.33
C LEU A 560 32.64 -26.01 -25.88
N MET A 561 33.26 -26.99 -25.24
CA MET A 561 34.69 -26.94 -24.92
C MET A 561 35.58 -26.88 -26.17
N GLN A 562 35.09 -27.39 -27.31
CA GLN A 562 35.81 -27.35 -28.56
C GLN A 562 35.48 -26.14 -29.43
N THR A 563 34.22 -25.70 -29.41
CA THR A 563 33.66 -24.72 -30.36
C THR A 563 33.49 -23.33 -29.83
N SER A 564 33.33 -23.14 -28.50
CA SER A 564 33.00 -21.83 -27.90
C SER A 564 34.12 -21.29 -27.01
N ASP A 565 34.72 -20.18 -27.41
CA ASP A 565 35.75 -19.50 -26.63
C ASP A 565 35.16 -18.92 -25.33
N ILE A 566 33.97 -18.34 -25.41
CA ILE A 566 33.24 -17.78 -24.26
C ILE A 566 32.97 -18.84 -23.19
N TYR A 567 32.50 -20.03 -23.62
CA TYR A 567 32.24 -21.13 -22.69
C TYR A 567 33.54 -21.61 -22.01
N ARG A 568 34.64 -21.74 -22.77
CA ARG A 568 35.96 -22.10 -22.22
C ARG A 568 36.46 -21.07 -21.21
N GLU A 569 36.33 -19.80 -21.52
CA GLU A 569 36.74 -18.73 -20.62
C GLU A 569 35.96 -18.77 -19.29
N ILE A 570 34.62 -18.91 -19.33
CA ILE A 570 33.79 -19.07 -18.12
C ILE A 570 34.22 -20.33 -17.34
N TYR A 571 34.49 -21.44 -18.01
CA TYR A 571 34.91 -22.69 -17.37
C TYR A 571 36.28 -22.56 -16.69
N GLN A 572 37.27 -22.00 -17.38
CA GLN A 572 38.62 -21.77 -16.85
C GLN A 572 38.63 -20.81 -15.66
N SER A 573 37.97 -19.68 -15.79
CA SER A 573 37.83 -18.68 -14.70
C SER A 573 37.24 -19.31 -13.44
N GLN A 574 36.29 -20.23 -13.55
CA GLN A 574 35.70 -20.94 -12.40
C GLN A 574 36.62 -22.01 -11.81
N GLN A 575 37.48 -22.63 -12.63
CA GLN A 575 38.49 -23.58 -12.12
C GLN A 575 39.64 -22.87 -11.40
N GLU A 576 40.14 -21.78 -11.91
CA GLU A 576 41.18 -20.98 -11.26
C GLU A 576 40.72 -20.41 -9.91
N GLY A 577 39.49 -19.88 -9.84
CA GLY A 577 38.89 -19.44 -8.57
C GLY A 577 38.62 -20.56 -7.56
N ALA A 578 38.54 -21.81 -7.98
CA ALA A 578 38.44 -22.97 -7.09
C ALA A 578 39.78 -23.44 -6.52
N ILE A 579 40.87 -23.18 -7.24
CA ILE A 579 42.25 -23.55 -6.84
C ILE A 579 42.78 -22.54 -5.80
N ASP A 580 42.44 -21.25 -5.93
CA ASP A 580 42.88 -20.20 -4.98
C ASP A 580 42.16 -20.23 -3.63
N ASN A 581 41.03 -20.92 -3.50
CA ASN A 581 40.22 -21.05 -2.30
C ASN A 581 40.31 -22.43 -1.59
N GLY A 582 41.24 -23.30 -1.98
CA GLY A 582 41.46 -24.66 -1.44
C GLY A 582 42.54 -24.73 -0.33
#